data_add3a24aa8f265152174d016ade52a8c
#
_entry.id   add3a24aa8f265152174d016ade52a8c
#
_cell.length_a   1.000
_cell.length_b   1.000
_cell.length_c   1.000
_cell.angle_alpha   90.00
_cell.angle_beta   90.00
_cell.angle_gamma   90.00
#
_symmetry.space_group_name_H-M   'P 1'
#
loop_
_entity.id
_entity.type
_entity.pdbx_description
1 polymer ?
#
loop_
_entity_poly.entity_id
_entity_poly.type
_entity_poly.pdbx_seq_one_letter_code
_entity_poly.pdbx_strand_id
1 'polypeptide(L)'
;MLNNKSYEPPFSITSKVLDLVSLITESVTKLEMIEAKFISPTLRKVNKIKTITGTLEIEGNTLGIEKVTAILEGKRVLGSVREIAEVQGAIKVYDELEHFDYKNIDDLLVAHKMLMDEILTKAGTFRLKDVGVGGIEGVVHIAPPSAQVPNLMSDLFEWLSKSDIHPLIKSSVFHYEFEFIHPFIDGNGRIGRLWQSLILYNWKSVFLSIPVESVVRDAQEKYYEALEHSGSLGECTPFIEFMLEAILTTCEKVLHESQDVPLNVPKNVPIKRLEQIIQLIQENKNIRINQLALECDVSAKTIKRDMDKLKNEGRVKRIGSLKSGYWEIIK
;
A
#
# COMPACT_ATOMS: atom_id res chain seq x y z
N MET A 1 -2.67 -10.37 45.56
CA MET A 1 -2.19 -10.84 44.24
C MET A 1 -3.15 -10.24 43.22
N LEU A 2 -2.78 -9.15 42.59
CA LEU A 2 -3.53 -8.60 41.45
C LEU A 2 -3.39 -9.61 40.30
N ASN A 3 -4.50 -10.17 39.84
CA ASN A 3 -4.54 -11.00 38.63
C ASN A 3 -3.99 -10.14 37.48
N ASN A 4 -2.74 -10.36 37.12
CA ASN A 4 -2.16 -9.86 35.88
C ASN A 4 -2.79 -10.67 34.73
N LYS A 5 -4.08 -10.43 34.42
CA LYS A 5 -4.62 -10.86 33.12
C LYS A 5 -3.96 -9.95 32.08
N SER A 6 -3.18 -10.55 31.17
CA SER A 6 -2.74 -9.83 29.97
C SER A 6 -3.97 -9.28 29.24
N TYR A 7 -3.85 -8.11 28.66
CA TYR A 7 -4.89 -7.53 27.85
C TYR A 7 -5.26 -8.48 26.69
N GLU A 8 -6.55 -8.67 26.49
CA GLU A 8 -7.11 -9.45 25.38
C GLU A 8 -8.20 -8.62 24.73
N PRO A 9 -8.03 -8.19 23.46
CA PRO A 9 -9.09 -7.50 22.73
C PRO A 9 -10.36 -8.35 22.64
N PRO A 10 -11.54 -7.77 22.86
CA PRO A 10 -12.79 -8.51 22.80
C PRO A 10 -13.22 -8.78 21.35
N PHE A 11 -13.29 -10.03 20.96
CA PHE A 11 -13.85 -10.49 19.67
C PHE A 11 -14.23 -11.97 19.72
N SER A 12 -15.03 -12.38 18.75
CA SER A 12 -15.46 -13.76 18.55
C SER A 12 -15.05 -14.29 17.19
N ILE A 13 -14.66 -15.55 17.10
CA ILE A 13 -14.43 -16.23 15.84
C ILE A 13 -15.75 -16.85 15.36
N THR A 14 -16.44 -16.15 14.45
CA THR A 14 -17.68 -16.60 13.84
C THR A 14 -17.42 -17.60 12.70
N SER A 15 -18.45 -18.34 12.27
CA SER A 15 -18.35 -19.16 11.05
C SER A 15 -17.97 -18.32 9.83
N LYS A 16 -18.49 -17.08 9.73
CA LYS A 16 -18.17 -16.13 8.66
C LYS A 16 -16.69 -15.75 8.67
N VAL A 17 -16.11 -15.48 9.84
CA VAL A 17 -14.67 -15.21 9.98
C VAL A 17 -13.83 -16.40 9.50
N LEU A 18 -14.21 -17.63 9.87
CA LEU A 18 -13.50 -18.84 9.42
C LEU A 18 -13.58 -19.04 7.91
N ASP A 19 -14.75 -18.86 7.32
CA ASP A 19 -14.96 -18.99 5.88
C ASP A 19 -14.12 -17.94 5.13
N LEU A 20 -14.14 -16.68 5.57
CA LEU A 20 -13.37 -15.61 4.96
C LEU A 20 -11.86 -15.85 5.05
N VAL A 21 -11.35 -16.28 6.20
CA VAL A 21 -9.94 -16.64 6.37
C VAL A 21 -9.53 -17.74 5.40
N SER A 22 -10.38 -18.77 5.22
CA SER A 22 -10.13 -19.87 4.29
C SER A 22 -10.05 -19.36 2.84
N LEU A 23 -11.05 -18.59 2.39
CA LEU A 23 -11.13 -18.04 1.03
C LEU A 23 -9.97 -17.08 0.72
N ILE A 24 -9.61 -16.21 1.68
CA ILE A 24 -8.48 -15.30 1.52
C ILE A 24 -7.18 -16.08 1.40
N THR A 25 -6.97 -17.10 2.24
CA THR A 25 -5.76 -17.92 2.21
C THR A 25 -5.60 -18.64 0.88
N GLU A 26 -6.70 -19.16 0.31
CA GLU A 26 -6.70 -19.75 -1.03
C GLU A 26 -6.34 -18.72 -2.10
N SER A 27 -6.96 -17.53 -2.05
CA SER A 27 -6.72 -16.45 -3.02
C SER A 27 -5.28 -15.92 -2.94
N VAL A 28 -4.76 -15.73 -1.74
CA VAL A 28 -3.37 -15.32 -1.48
C VAL A 28 -2.38 -16.37 -2.01
N THR A 29 -2.66 -17.66 -1.80
CA THR A 29 -1.81 -18.74 -2.34
C THR A 29 -1.75 -18.70 -3.88
N LYS A 30 -2.90 -18.46 -4.53
CA LYS A 30 -2.94 -18.28 -6.00
C LYS A 30 -2.13 -17.06 -6.43
N LEU A 31 -2.24 -15.95 -5.72
CA LEU A 31 -1.48 -14.72 -6.00
C LEU A 31 0.03 -14.94 -5.82
N GLU A 32 0.49 -15.64 -4.77
CA GLU A 32 1.90 -15.99 -4.59
C GLU A 32 2.44 -16.83 -5.75
N MET A 33 1.66 -17.79 -6.26
CA MET A 33 2.05 -18.60 -7.42
C MET A 33 2.18 -17.76 -8.70
N ILE A 34 1.34 -16.74 -8.85
CA ILE A 34 1.37 -15.80 -9.96
C ILE A 34 2.54 -14.83 -9.77
N GLU A 35 2.76 -14.30 -8.55
CA GLU A 35 3.83 -13.37 -8.24
C GLU A 35 5.20 -13.95 -8.56
N ALA A 36 5.45 -15.18 -8.16
CA ALA A 36 6.70 -15.86 -8.43
C ALA A 36 7.02 -15.97 -9.94
N LYS A 37 6.01 -15.89 -10.82
CA LYS A 37 6.15 -16.07 -12.28
C LYS A 37 5.92 -14.79 -13.09
N PHE A 38 5.05 -13.86 -12.64
CA PHE A 38 4.47 -12.84 -13.52
C PHE A 38 4.29 -11.44 -12.93
N ILE A 39 4.38 -11.21 -11.60
CA ILE A 39 4.20 -9.85 -11.07
C ILE A 39 5.38 -8.99 -11.45
N SER A 40 5.12 -8.16 -12.46
CA SER A 40 6.10 -7.21 -12.95
C SER A 40 6.30 -6.07 -11.93
N PRO A 41 7.52 -5.48 -11.84
CA PRO A 41 7.76 -4.27 -11.04
C PRO A 41 6.75 -3.14 -11.28
N THR A 42 6.12 -3.13 -12.47
CA THR A 42 5.08 -2.16 -12.83
C THR A 42 3.78 -2.38 -12.07
N LEU A 43 3.33 -3.63 -11.92
CA LEU A 43 2.11 -3.92 -11.18
C LEU A 43 2.27 -3.59 -9.69
N ARG A 44 3.44 -3.88 -9.11
CA ARG A 44 3.77 -3.47 -7.74
C ARG A 44 3.72 -1.94 -7.60
N LYS A 45 4.32 -1.19 -8.53
CA LYS A 45 4.26 0.28 -8.54
C LYS A 45 2.82 0.78 -8.64
N VAL A 46 2.02 0.22 -9.55
CA VAL A 46 0.60 0.61 -9.73
C VAL A 46 -0.20 0.33 -8.46
N ASN A 47 -0.05 -0.84 -7.86
CA ASN A 47 -0.78 -1.20 -6.65
C ASN A 47 -0.32 -0.36 -5.44
N LYS A 48 0.98 -0.07 -5.30
CA LYS A 48 1.48 0.89 -4.31
C LYS A 48 0.85 2.28 -4.47
N ILE A 49 0.71 2.78 -5.69
CA ILE A 49 0.03 4.05 -5.95
C ILE A 49 -1.45 3.96 -5.55
N LYS A 50 -2.14 2.85 -5.86
CA LYS A 50 -3.54 2.61 -5.45
C LYS A 50 -3.66 2.63 -3.90
N THR A 51 -2.76 1.94 -3.19
CA THR A 51 -2.68 1.92 -1.72
C THR A 51 -2.51 3.31 -1.14
N ILE A 52 -1.50 4.06 -1.59
CA ILE A 52 -1.22 5.43 -1.13
C ILE A 52 -2.40 6.36 -1.42
N THR A 53 -2.95 6.31 -2.64
CA THR A 53 -4.11 7.13 -3.01
C THR A 53 -5.32 6.76 -2.15
N GLY A 54 -5.63 5.48 -2.00
CA GLY A 54 -6.77 5.01 -1.21
C GLY A 54 -6.71 5.45 0.24
N THR A 55 -5.57 5.27 0.92
CA THR A 55 -5.43 5.68 2.33
C THR A 55 -5.54 7.19 2.53
N LEU A 56 -5.12 7.99 1.54
CA LEU A 56 -5.22 9.45 1.60
C LEU A 56 -6.65 9.94 1.30
N GLU A 57 -7.33 9.35 0.32
CA GLU A 57 -8.70 9.70 -0.05
C GLU A 57 -9.69 9.38 1.08
N ILE A 58 -9.49 8.31 1.86
CA ILE A 58 -10.27 8.02 3.07
C ILE A 58 -10.20 9.19 4.07
N GLU A 59 -9.06 9.88 4.17
CA GLU A 59 -8.84 11.03 5.04
C GLU A 59 -9.18 12.38 4.36
N GLY A 60 -9.82 12.35 3.19
CA GLY A 60 -10.30 13.55 2.49
C GLY A 60 -9.27 14.25 1.61
N ASN A 61 -8.12 13.66 1.32
CA ASN A 61 -7.18 14.18 0.32
C ASN A 61 -7.78 14.03 -1.08
N THR A 62 -7.79 15.11 -1.88
CA THR A 62 -8.50 15.17 -3.16
C THR A 62 -7.58 15.09 -4.39
N LEU A 63 -6.27 14.86 -4.20
CA LEU A 63 -5.32 14.90 -5.30
C LEU A 63 -5.52 13.80 -6.36
N GLY A 64 -6.03 12.64 -5.96
CA GLY A 64 -6.30 11.52 -6.86
C GLY A 64 -5.05 10.86 -7.45
N ILE A 65 -5.26 9.74 -8.12
CA ILE A 65 -4.20 8.82 -8.56
C ILE A 65 -3.20 9.46 -9.54
N GLU A 66 -3.64 10.37 -10.41
CA GLU A 66 -2.77 11.01 -11.41
C GLU A 66 -1.74 11.93 -10.75
N LYS A 67 -2.18 12.77 -9.78
CA LYS A 67 -1.29 13.68 -9.07
C LYS A 67 -0.39 12.95 -8.08
N VAL A 68 -0.91 11.93 -7.39
CA VAL A 68 -0.08 11.04 -6.53
C VAL A 68 1.02 10.37 -7.36
N THR A 69 0.69 9.86 -8.55
CA THR A 69 1.68 9.31 -9.49
C THR A 69 2.72 10.34 -9.91
N ALA A 70 2.28 11.57 -10.23
CA ALA A 70 3.17 12.64 -10.63
C ALA A 70 4.14 13.05 -9.49
N ILE A 71 3.66 13.13 -8.25
CA ILE A 71 4.50 13.41 -7.06
C ILE A 71 5.54 12.29 -6.87
N LEU A 72 5.12 11.02 -6.94
CA LEU A 72 6.02 9.87 -6.84
C LEU A 72 7.10 9.87 -7.94
N GLU A 73 6.81 10.46 -9.10
CA GLU A 73 7.76 10.64 -10.20
C GLU A 73 8.60 11.93 -10.09
N GLY A 74 8.52 12.66 -8.97
CA GLY A 74 9.24 13.90 -8.73
C GLY A 74 8.75 15.09 -9.54
N LYS A 75 7.53 15.03 -10.11
CA LYS A 75 6.91 16.11 -10.87
C LYS A 75 6.20 17.09 -9.94
N ARG A 76 6.16 18.36 -10.34
CA ARG A 76 5.35 19.38 -9.65
C ARG A 76 3.88 19.22 -10.02
N VAL A 77 3.00 19.33 -9.00
CA VAL A 77 1.55 19.27 -9.15
C VAL A 77 0.89 20.50 -8.54
N LEU A 78 -0.32 20.80 -9.00
CA LEU A 78 -1.18 21.80 -8.37
C LEU A 78 -2.04 21.12 -7.30
N GLY A 79 -1.95 21.60 -6.07
CA GLY A 79 -2.69 21.12 -4.90
C GLY A 79 -2.41 22.01 -3.70
N SER A 80 -3.11 21.81 -2.60
CA SER A 80 -2.78 22.48 -1.34
C SER A 80 -1.43 21.99 -0.81
N VAL A 81 -0.73 22.85 -0.08
CA VAL A 81 0.57 22.48 0.54
C VAL A 81 0.40 21.27 1.45
N ARG A 82 -0.72 21.22 2.21
CA ARG A 82 -1.04 20.12 3.12
C ARG A 82 -1.24 18.80 2.35
N GLU A 83 -2.07 18.79 1.31
CA GLU A 83 -2.34 17.56 0.54
C GLU A 83 -1.06 17.00 -0.12
N ILE A 84 -0.20 17.89 -0.63
CA ILE A 84 1.08 17.50 -1.23
C ILE A 84 2.00 16.89 -0.15
N ALA A 85 2.08 17.52 1.04
CA ALA A 85 2.86 17.01 2.16
C ALA A 85 2.34 15.63 2.64
N GLU A 86 1.02 15.44 2.69
CA GLU A 86 0.40 14.13 3.02
C GLU A 86 0.81 13.04 2.02
N VAL A 87 0.79 13.33 0.73
CA VAL A 87 1.26 12.38 -0.31
C VAL A 87 2.74 12.07 -0.15
N GLN A 88 3.58 13.09 0.08
CA GLN A 88 5.01 12.90 0.25
C GLN A 88 5.34 12.07 1.50
N GLY A 89 4.66 12.34 2.63
CA GLY A 89 4.78 11.56 3.85
C GLY A 89 4.34 10.10 3.65
N ALA A 90 3.20 9.88 2.96
CA ALA A 90 2.73 8.53 2.64
C ALA A 90 3.71 7.78 1.73
N ILE A 91 4.26 8.42 0.71
CA ILE A 91 5.28 7.79 -0.15
C ILE A 91 6.48 7.37 0.69
N LYS A 92 7.03 8.26 1.54
CA LYS A 92 8.20 7.99 2.39
C LYS A 92 7.95 6.77 3.29
N VAL A 93 6.83 6.73 3.99
CA VAL A 93 6.55 5.66 4.97
C VAL A 93 6.25 4.32 4.31
N TYR A 94 5.57 4.31 3.16
CA TYR A 94 5.33 3.07 2.40
C TYR A 94 6.57 2.58 1.66
N ASP A 95 7.58 3.44 1.39
CA ASP A 95 8.89 3.02 0.88
C ASP A 95 9.71 2.27 1.93
N GLU A 96 9.51 2.60 3.22
CA GLU A 96 10.22 2.01 4.34
C GLU A 96 9.44 0.87 5.03
N LEU A 97 8.23 0.51 4.55
CA LEU A 97 7.33 -0.44 5.22
C LEU A 97 8.02 -1.77 5.55
N GLU A 98 8.84 -2.30 4.67
CA GLU A 98 9.54 -3.58 4.85
C GLU A 98 10.61 -3.54 5.96
N HIS A 99 11.04 -2.35 6.39
CA HIS A 99 12.07 -2.15 7.41
C HIS A 99 11.52 -2.03 8.83
N PHE A 100 10.20 -1.87 9.01
CA PHE A 100 9.58 -1.80 10.32
C PHE A 100 9.31 -3.18 10.90
N ASP A 101 9.54 -3.32 12.21
CA ASP A 101 9.03 -4.44 12.99
C ASP A 101 7.63 -4.09 13.54
N TYR A 102 6.61 -4.78 13.04
CA TYR A 102 5.23 -4.53 13.47
C TYR A 102 4.98 -4.76 14.97
N LYS A 103 5.90 -5.44 15.67
CA LYS A 103 5.84 -5.68 17.13
C LYS A 103 6.53 -4.59 17.94
N ASN A 104 7.21 -3.66 17.27
CA ASN A 104 7.97 -2.60 17.92
C ASN A 104 7.19 -1.28 17.92
N ILE A 105 6.83 -0.79 19.10
CA ILE A 105 6.12 0.47 19.27
C ILE A 105 6.96 1.69 18.84
N ASP A 106 8.29 1.63 18.97
CA ASP A 106 9.17 2.71 18.54
C ASP A 106 9.15 2.85 17.01
N ASP A 107 9.05 1.73 16.28
CA ASP A 107 8.90 1.75 14.83
C ASP A 107 7.57 2.39 14.40
N LEU A 108 6.48 2.17 15.15
CA LEU A 108 5.21 2.87 14.92
C LEU A 108 5.35 4.38 15.11
N LEU A 109 6.07 4.83 16.14
CA LEU A 109 6.32 6.25 16.38
C LEU A 109 7.19 6.86 15.27
N VAL A 110 8.19 6.12 14.78
CA VAL A 110 9.02 6.52 13.62
C VAL A 110 8.16 6.61 12.36
N ALA A 111 7.34 5.62 12.09
CA ALA A 111 6.43 5.62 10.93
C ALA A 111 5.46 6.80 10.97
N HIS A 112 4.85 7.09 12.13
CA HIS A 112 3.99 8.26 12.30
C HIS A 112 4.77 9.57 12.09
N LYS A 113 6.00 9.66 12.57
CA LYS A 113 6.85 10.83 12.33
C LYS A 113 7.10 11.02 10.83
N MET A 114 7.50 9.97 10.13
CA MET A 114 7.75 10.03 8.67
C MET A 114 6.52 10.46 7.88
N LEU A 115 5.33 9.99 8.32
CA LEU A 115 4.05 10.31 7.68
C LEU A 115 3.63 11.76 7.87
N MET A 116 3.88 12.34 9.07
CA MET A 116 3.24 13.56 9.54
C MET A 116 4.21 14.73 9.81
N ASP A 117 5.52 14.56 9.62
CA ASP A 117 6.55 15.53 10.04
C ASP A 117 6.40 16.92 9.37
N GLU A 118 5.92 16.95 8.13
CA GLU A 118 5.66 18.20 7.39
C GLU A 118 4.28 18.84 7.74
N ILE A 119 3.46 18.15 8.54
CA ILE A 119 2.09 18.56 8.88
C ILE A 119 1.95 18.90 10.37
N LEU A 120 2.65 18.15 11.24
CA LEU A 120 2.56 18.26 12.68
C LEU A 120 3.90 18.61 13.32
N THR A 121 3.90 19.59 14.22
CA THR A 121 5.10 19.97 15.00
C THR A 121 5.57 18.88 15.97
N LYS A 122 4.71 17.97 16.38
CA LYS A 122 5.00 16.86 17.30
C LYS A 122 4.62 15.53 16.68
N ALA A 123 5.03 15.30 15.45
CA ALA A 123 4.88 14.00 14.81
C ALA A 123 5.72 12.94 15.53
N GLY A 124 5.22 11.69 15.59
CA GLY A 124 5.91 10.59 16.26
C GLY A 124 5.77 10.58 17.78
N THR A 125 4.80 11.30 18.33
CA THR A 125 4.54 11.31 19.79
C THR A 125 3.05 11.14 20.08
N PHE A 126 2.72 10.39 21.11
CA PHE A 126 1.34 10.24 21.55
C PHE A 126 0.73 11.58 21.97
N ARG A 127 -0.59 11.71 21.79
CA ARG A 127 -1.33 12.90 22.18
C ARG A 127 -1.31 13.12 23.71
N LEU A 128 -1.25 14.37 24.07
CA LEU A 128 -1.32 14.82 25.48
C LEU A 128 -2.67 15.48 25.82
N LYS A 129 -3.62 15.49 24.87
CA LYS A 129 -4.96 16.05 25.01
C LYS A 129 -5.99 14.99 24.68
N ASP A 130 -7.14 15.09 25.35
CA ASP A 130 -8.29 14.26 25.05
C ASP A 130 -8.90 14.70 23.72
N VAL A 131 -9.38 13.74 22.93
CA VAL A 131 -9.95 13.97 21.60
C VAL A 131 -11.23 13.15 21.42
N GLY A 132 -12.15 13.69 20.63
CA GLY A 132 -13.27 12.94 20.09
C GLY A 132 -12.94 12.49 18.67
N VAL A 133 -13.35 11.29 18.31
CA VAL A 133 -13.23 10.78 16.94
C VAL A 133 -14.49 11.14 16.17
N GLY A 134 -14.33 11.87 15.07
CA GLY A 134 -15.44 12.30 14.22
C GLY A 134 -15.95 11.16 13.33
N GLY A 135 -17.28 11.07 13.16
CA GLY A 135 -17.94 10.26 12.13
C GLY A 135 -18.70 11.17 11.16
N ILE A 136 -19.53 10.58 10.30
CA ILE A 136 -20.30 11.30 9.26
C ILE A 136 -21.28 12.31 9.88
N GLU A 137 -21.85 12.05 11.07
CA GLU A 137 -22.85 12.90 11.75
C GLU A 137 -22.34 13.60 13.02
N GLY A 138 -21.00 13.64 13.26
CA GLY A 138 -20.44 14.28 14.45
C GLY A 138 -19.43 13.42 15.20
N VAL A 139 -19.31 13.63 16.52
CA VAL A 139 -18.43 12.78 17.36
C VAL A 139 -19.12 11.45 17.62
N VAL A 140 -18.58 10.38 17.07
CA VAL A 140 -19.11 9.01 17.16
C VAL A 140 -18.46 8.24 18.31
N HIS A 141 -17.20 8.55 18.63
CA HIS A 141 -16.43 7.89 19.67
C HIS A 141 -15.63 8.90 20.47
N ILE A 142 -15.64 8.75 21.80
CA ILE A 142 -14.75 9.50 22.69
C ILE A 142 -13.55 8.60 22.97
N ALA A 143 -12.39 8.97 22.43
CA ALA A 143 -11.17 8.21 22.65
C ALA A 143 -10.80 8.18 24.15
N PRO A 144 -10.12 7.14 24.63
CA PRO A 144 -9.66 7.05 26.02
C PRO A 144 -8.88 8.29 26.45
N PRO A 145 -8.89 8.65 27.76
CA PRO A 145 -8.11 9.78 28.27
C PRO A 145 -6.65 9.71 27.84
N SER A 146 -6.06 10.84 27.45
CA SER A 146 -4.69 10.92 26.93
C SER A 146 -3.64 10.34 27.90
N ALA A 147 -3.87 10.44 29.20
CA ALA A 147 -3.00 9.85 30.22
C ALA A 147 -2.94 8.31 30.17
N GLN A 148 -3.96 7.65 29.60
CA GLN A 148 -4.01 6.19 29.48
C GLN A 148 -3.36 5.68 28.17
N VAL A 149 -3.22 6.52 27.16
CA VAL A 149 -2.73 6.14 25.83
C VAL A 149 -1.41 5.36 25.86
N PRO A 150 -0.36 5.76 26.61
CA PRO A 150 0.88 4.99 26.64
C PRO A 150 0.70 3.56 27.15
N ASN A 151 -0.14 3.37 28.19
CA ASN A 151 -0.40 2.03 28.74
C ASN A 151 -1.23 1.19 27.78
N LEU A 152 -2.31 1.74 27.21
CA LEU A 152 -3.15 1.04 26.23
C LEU A 152 -2.35 0.61 25.00
N MET A 153 -1.45 1.46 24.51
CA MET A 153 -0.58 1.13 23.40
C MET A 153 0.45 0.04 23.78
N SER A 154 1.00 0.10 24.99
CA SER A 154 1.88 -0.95 25.49
C SER A 154 1.16 -2.30 25.59
N ASP A 155 -0.05 -2.31 26.12
CA ASP A 155 -0.88 -3.52 26.24
C ASP A 155 -1.24 -4.10 24.86
N LEU A 156 -1.61 -3.24 23.90
CA LEU A 156 -1.91 -3.64 22.53
C LEU A 156 -0.69 -4.26 21.83
N PHE A 157 0.51 -3.68 21.98
CA PHE A 157 1.74 -4.21 21.40
C PHE A 157 2.22 -5.49 22.10
N GLU A 158 1.98 -5.61 23.42
CA GLU A 158 2.23 -6.85 24.15
C GLU A 158 1.33 -7.98 23.62
N TRP A 159 0.03 -7.72 23.44
CA TRP A 159 -0.91 -8.65 22.82
C TRP A 159 -0.48 -9.00 21.39
N LEU A 160 -0.16 -8.01 20.57
CA LEU A 160 0.25 -8.19 19.17
C LEU A 160 1.48 -9.11 19.05
N SER A 161 2.43 -8.99 19.98
CA SER A 161 3.66 -9.78 19.98
C SER A 161 3.46 -11.22 20.45
N LYS A 162 2.52 -11.45 21.39
CA LYS A 162 2.29 -12.75 22.05
C LYS A 162 1.17 -13.57 21.41
N SER A 163 0.24 -12.94 20.72
CA SER A 163 -0.92 -13.60 20.14
C SER A 163 -0.54 -14.56 19.01
N ASP A 164 -1.04 -15.78 19.06
CA ASP A 164 -0.89 -16.82 18.03
C ASP A 164 -2.08 -16.87 17.04
N ILE A 165 -2.97 -15.87 17.12
CA ILE A 165 -4.13 -15.78 16.23
C ILE A 165 -3.66 -15.57 14.78
N HIS A 166 -4.46 -16.09 13.83
CA HIS A 166 -4.19 -15.98 12.41
C HIS A 166 -3.95 -14.52 12.00
N PRO A 167 -2.90 -14.20 11.21
CA PRO A 167 -2.51 -12.82 10.87
C PRO A 167 -3.60 -11.98 10.23
N LEU A 168 -4.51 -12.56 9.45
CA LEU A 168 -5.68 -11.87 8.91
C LEU A 168 -6.59 -11.31 10.01
N ILE A 169 -6.86 -12.10 11.06
CA ILE A 169 -7.67 -11.67 12.21
C ILE A 169 -6.87 -10.69 13.04
N LYS A 170 -5.61 -11.02 13.37
CA LYS A 170 -4.68 -10.21 14.17
C LYS A 170 -4.55 -8.80 13.61
N SER A 171 -4.39 -8.65 12.31
CA SER A 171 -4.24 -7.34 11.65
C SER A 171 -5.51 -6.49 11.75
N SER A 172 -6.69 -7.12 11.63
CA SER A 172 -7.98 -6.44 11.76
C SER A 172 -8.27 -6.03 13.20
N VAL A 173 -7.96 -6.89 14.18
CA VAL A 173 -8.06 -6.59 15.61
C VAL A 173 -7.15 -5.41 15.97
N PHE A 174 -5.87 -5.47 15.55
CA PHE A 174 -4.93 -4.38 15.81
C PHE A 174 -5.45 -3.05 15.23
N HIS A 175 -5.94 -3.07 14.00
CA HIS A 175 -6.45 -1.87 13.33
C HIS A 175 -7.63 -1.26 14.13
N TYR A 176 -8.61 -2.09 14.53
CA TYR A 176 -9.73 -1.62 15.33
C TYR A 176 -9.30 -1.02 16.67
N GLU A 177 -8.50 -1.76 17.44
CA GLU A 177 -8.03 -1.31 18.76
C GLU A 177 -7.19 -0.02 18.67
N PHE A 178 -6.38 0.08 17.62
CA PHE A 178 -5.60 1.28 17.36
C PHE A 178 -6.49 2.49 17.06
N GLU A 179 -7.54 2.32 16.24
CA GLU A 179 -8.52 3.37 15.97
C GLU A 179 -9.32 3.74 17.24
N PHE A 180 -9.66 2.73 18.06
CA PHE A 180 -10.34 2.95 19.33
C PHE A 180 -9.48 3.76 20.31
N ILE A 181 -8.21 3.41 20.47
CA ILE A 181 -7.26 4.13 21.34
C ILE A 181 -7.00 5.54 20.80
N HIS A 182 -6.93 5.70 19.50
CA HIS A 182 -6.68 6.96 18.80
C HIS A 182 -5.46 7.71 19.33
N PRO A 183 -4.25 7.10 19.27
CA PRO A 183 -3.11 7.54 20.07
C PRO A 183 -2.49 8.87 19.65
N PHE A 184 -2.77 9.37 18.45
CA PHE A 184 -2.19 10.60 17.91
C PHE A 184 -3.23 11.72 17.77
N ILE A 185 -2.76 12.94 17.59
CA ILE A 185 -3.62 14.11 17.32
C ILE A 185 -4.21 14.06 15.91
N ASP A 186 -3.46 13.51 14.94
CA ASP A 186 -3.86 13.35 13.53
C ASP A 186 -3.06 12.18 12.95
N GLY A 187 -3.53 11.55 11.87
CA GLY A 187 -2.85 10.48 11.16
C GLY A 187 -3.14 9.07 11.69
N ASN A 188 -4.07 8.91 12.64
CA ASN A 188 -4.40 7.59 13.20
C ASN A 188 -4.87 6.62 12.12
N GLY A 189 -5.88 6.97 11.32
CA GLY A 189 -6.39 6.10 10.26
C GLY A 189 -5.32 5.66 9.27
N ARG A 190 -4.45 6.58 8.86
CA ARG A 190 -3.33 6.28 7.93
C ARG A 190 -2.33 5.30 8.54
N ILE A 191 -1.99 5.48 9.83
CA ILE A 191 -1.07 4.58 10.54
C ILE A 191 -1.74 3.23 10.85
N GLY A 192 -3.00 3.20 11.26
CA GLY A 192 -3.74 1.95 11.50
C GLY A 192 -3.76 1.06 10.25
N ARG A 193 -4.07 1.63 9.09
CA ARG A 193 -4.04 0.93 7.80
C ARG A 193 -2.62 0.51 7.39
N LEU A 194 -1.62 1.37 7.57
CA LEU A 194 -0.22 1.02 7.31
C LEU A 194 0.22 -0.16 8.16
N TRP A 195 -0.11 -0.15 9.46
CA TRP A 195 0.26 -1.23 10.38
C TRP A 195 -0.46 -2.53 10.08
N GLN A 196 -1.72 -2.46 9.69
CA GLN A 196 -2.45 -3.62 9.17
C GLN A 196 -1.73 -4.22 7.96
N SER A 197 -1.36 -3.39 7.00
CA SER A 197 -0.61 -3.83 5.80
C SER A 197 0.74 -4.42 6.16
N LEU A 198 1.44 -3.88 7.16
CA LEU A 198 2.71 -4.40 7.67
C LEU A 198 2.55 -5.79 8.34
N ILE A 199 1.50 -5.99 9.16
CA ILE A 199 1.21 -7.29 9.78
C ILE A 199 0.92 -8.34 8.70
N LEU A 200 0.12 -7.98 7.69
CA LEU A 200 -0.21 -8.85 6.56
C LEU A 200 1.02 -9.17 5.69
N TYR A 201 1.87 -8.18 5.42
CA TYR A 201 3.14 -8.36 4.71
C TYR A 201 4.06 -9.36 5.42
N ASN A 202 4.19 -9.25 6.76
CA ASN A 202 5.01 -10.19 7.54
C ASN A 202 4.47 -11.63 7.53
N TRP A 203 3.18 -11.82 7.26
CA TRP A 203 2.61 -13.13 7.02
C TRP A 203 2.86 -13.61 5.59
N LYS A 204 2.60 -12.75 4.59
CA LYS A 204 2.69 -13.05 3.16
C LYS A 204 3.16 -11.82 2.38
N SER A 205 4.35 -11.91 1.78
CA SER A 205 4.97 -10.77 1.08
C SER A 205 4.12 -10.21 -0.08
N VAL A 206 3.24 -11.02 -0.66
CA VAL A 206 2.31 -10.60 -1.73
C VAL A 206 1.40 -9.45 -1.31
N PHE A 207 1.18 -9.23 0.00
CA PHE A 207 0.38 -8.11 0.49
C PHE A 207 0.98 -6.73 0.19
N LEU A 208 2.26 -6.62 -0.16
CA LEU A 208 2.82 -5.38 -0.75
C LEU A 208 2.18 -5.00 -2.08
N SER A 209 1.55 -5.99 -2.75
CA SER A 209 0.93 -5.82 -4.06
C SER A 209 -0.60 -5.85 -4.01
N ILE A 210 -1.21 -5.92 -2.81
CA ILE A 210 -2.67 -6.01 -2.62
C ILE A 210 -3.16 -4.68 -2.01
N PRO A 211 -3.78 -3.77 -2.81
CA PRO A 211 -4.18 -2.44 -2.36
C PRO A 211 -5.52 -2.49 -1.60
N VAL A 212 -5.53 -3.03 -0.37
CA VAL A 212 -6.72 -3.18 0.48
C VAL A 212 -7.39 -1.82 0.73
N GLU A 213 -6.60 -0.77 0.89
CA GLU A 213 -7.05 0.60 1.14
C GLU A 213 -7.97 1.14 0.03
N SER A 214 -7.77 0.68 -1.21
CA SER A 214 -8.64 1.08 -2.32
C SER A 214 -10.07 0.55 -2.15
N VAL A 215 -10.24 -0.68 -1.64
CA VAL A 215 -11.57 -1.26 -1.41
C VAL A 215 -12.21 -0.67 -0.16
N VAL A 216 -11.41 -0.40 0.88
CA VAL A 216 -11.89 0.31 2.09
C VAL A 216 -12.39 1.71 1.71
N ARG A 217 -11.66 2.44 0.85
CA ARG A 217 -12.10 3.75 0.32
C ARG A 217 -13.42 3.62 -0.45
N ASP A 218 -13.53 2.65 -1.35
CA ASP A 218 -14.74 2.44 -2.16
C ASP A 218 -15.96 2.05 -1.31
N ALA A 219 -15.74 1.52 -0.10
CA ALA A 219 -16.75 1.13 0.88
C ALA A 219 -16.64 1.97 2.18
N GLN A 220 -16.26 3.25 2.09
CA GLN A 220 -15.91 4.09 3.23
C GLN A 220 -17.05 4.23 4.26
N GLU A 221 -18.30 4.34 3.82
CA GLU A 221 -19.46 4.38 4.72
C GLU A 221 -19.55 3.10 5.56
N LYS A 222 -19.44 1.93 4.93
CA LYS A 222 -19.45 0.63 5.63
C LYS A 222 -18.26 0.45 6.57
N TYR A 223 -17.11 1.02 6.23
CA TYR A 223 -15.94 1.02 7.10
C TYR A 223 -16.21 1.77 8.41
N TYR A 224 -16.79 2.96 8.33
CA TYR A 224 -17.17 3.72 9.53
C TYR A 224 -18.34 3.09 10.28
N GLU A 225 -19.33 2.55 9.58
CA GLU A 225 -20.43 1.77 10.20
C GLU A 225 -19.89 0.56 10.98
N ALA A 226 -18.90 -0.16 10.43
CA ALA A 226 -18.29 -1.30 11.11
C ALA A 226 -17.51 -0.89 12.37
N LEU A 227 -16.80 0.25 12.34
CA LEU A 227 -16.12 0.82 13.52
C LEU A 227 -17.13 1.21 14.60
N GLU A 228 -18.19 1.93 14.22
CA GLU A 228 -19.23 2.38 15.13
C GLU A 228 -20.02 1.22 15.75
N HIS A 229 -20.42 0.26 14.92
CA HIS A 229 -21.13 -0.93 15.36
C HIS A 229 -20.29 -1.75 16.35
N SER A 230 -19.01 -1.97 16.04
CA SER A 230 -18.08 -2.63 16.96
C SER A 230 -17.93 -1.87 18.29
N GLY A 231 -17.83 -0.53 18.24
CA GLY A 231 -17.78 0.32 19.42
C GLY A 231 -19.03 0.21 20.28
N SER A 232 -20.21 0.14 19.67
CA SER A 232 -21.49 0.00 20.36
C SER A 232 -21.67 -1.37 21.03
N LEU A 233 -21.11 -2.41 20.46
CA LEU A 233 -21.13 -3.76 21.03
C LEU A 233 -20.03 -4.00 22.08
N GLY A 234 -18.98 -3.16 22.08
CA GLY A 234 -17.80 -3.38 22.91
C GLY A 234 -16.96 -4.58 22.47
N GLU A 235 -17.06 -4.98 21.21
CA GLU A 235 -16.25 -6.04 20.60
C GLU A 235 -15.97 -5.76 19.12
N CYS A 236 -14.81 -6.19 18.60
CA CYS A 236 -14.37 -5.83 17.26
C CYS A 236 -14.77 -6.84 16.16
N THR A 237 -15.63 -7.82 16.46
CA THR A 237 -16.05 -8.85 15.48
C THR A 237 -16.67 -8.26 14.20
N PRO A 238 -17.60 -7.28 14.23
CA PRO A 238 -18.15 -6.69 13.02
C PRO A 238 -17.08 -6.03 12.15
N PHE A 239 -16.12 -5.35 12.77
CA PHE A 239 -15.01 -4.73 12.05
C PHE A 239 -14.06 -5.78 11.43
N ILE A 240 -13.78 -6.89 12.13
CA ILE A 240 -12.99 -8.00 11.60
C ILE A 240 -13.67 -8.56 10.35
N GLU A 241 -14.97 -8.84 10.41
CA GLU A 241 -15.74 -9.39 9.27
C GLU A 241 -15.70 -8.44 8.07
N PHE A 242 -15.91 -7.13 8.28
CA PHE A 242 -15.80 -6.12 7.23
C PHE A 242 -14.40 -6.10 6.60
N MET A 243 -13.34 -6.06 7.41
CA MET A 243 -11.97 -6.02 6.90
C MET A 243 -11.58 -7.27 6.13
N LEU A 244 -12.01 -8.45 6.59
CA LEU A 244 -11.77 -9.70 5.87
C LEU A 244 -12.51 -9.71 4.52
N GLU A 245 -13.76 -9.23 4.44
CA GLU A 245 -14.48 -9.05 3.17
C GLU A 245 -13.73 -8.09 2.21
N ALA A 246 -13.23 -6.97 2.73
CA ALA A 246 -12.44 -6.02 1.93
C ALA A 246 -11.15 -6.65 1.40
N ILE A 247 -10.44 -7.42 2.24
CA ILE A 247 -9.23 -8.14 1.83
C ILE A 247 -9.57 -9.19 0.75
N LEU A 248 -10.62 -10.01 0.95
CA LEU A 248 -11.04 -11.01 -0.04
C LEU A 248 -11.37 -10.35 -1.38
N THR A 249 -12.21 -9.32 -1.36
CA THR A 249 -12.58 -8.56 -2.57
C THR A 249 -11.37 -8.00 -3.30
N THR A 250 -10.38 -7.51 -2.55
CA THR A 250 -9.13 -7.00 -3.14
C THR A 250 -8.31 -8.10 -3.77
N CYS A 251 -8.16 -9.24 -3.09
CA CYS A 251 -7.45 -10.41 -3.62
C CYS A 251 -8.07 -10.90 -4.93
N GLU A 252 -9.41 -10.98 -4.99
CA GLU A 252 -10.14 -11.38 -6.18
C GLU A 252 -9.96 -10.39 -7.33
N LYS A 253 -10.03 -9.08 -7.06
CA LYS A 253 -9.75 -8.04 -8.07
C LYS A 253 -8.33 -8.17 -8.63
N VAL A 254 -7.32 -8.34 -7.77
CA VAL A 254 -5.92 -8.50 -8.21
C VAL A 254 -5.73 -9.80 -8.98
N LEU A 255 -6.40 -10.90 -8.60
CA LEU A 255 -6.39 -12.15 -9.36
C LEU A 255 -7.00 -11.96 -10.76
N HIS A 256 -8.14 -11.29 -10.88
CA HIS A 256 -8.76 -10.96 -12.17
C HIS A 256 -7.83 -10.06 -13.00
N GLU A 257 -7.33 -8.95 -12.45
CA GLU A 257 -6.41 -8.06 -13.14
C GLU A 257 -5.12 -8.78 -13.61
N SER A 258 -4.69 -9.83 -12.91
CA SER A 258 -3.53 -10.64 -13.29
C SER A 258 -3.83 -11.69 -14.37
N GLN A 259 -5.09 -12.15 -14.48
CA GLN A 259 -5.54 -13.08 -15.53
C GLN A 259 -5.94 -12.35 -16.82
N ASP A 260 -6.50 -11.15 -16.68
CA ASP A 260 -6.89 -10.27 -17.79
C ASP A 260 -5.72 -9.44 -18.34
N VAL A 261 -4.51 -9.58 -17.80
CA VAL A 261 -3.33 -9.07 -18.50
C VAL A 261 -3.14 -9.97 -19.73
N PRO A 262 -3.65 -9.56 -20.93
CA PRO A 262 -3.12 -10.11 -22.17
C PRO A 262 -1.62 -9.87 -22.09
N LEU A 263 -0.80 -10.66 -22.74
CA LEU A 263 0.62 -10.42 -22.99
C LEU A 263 0.91 -9.03 -23.62
N ASN A 264 -0.08 -8.15 -23.65
CA ASN A 264 -0.08 -6.73 -24.02
C ASN A 264 -0.19 -5.83 -22.80
N VAL A 265 0.90 -5.73 -22.03
CA VAL A 265 1.13 -4.63 -21.07
C VAL A 265 0.95 -3.28 -21.78
N PRO A 266 0.28 -2.25 -21.18
CA PRO A 266 0.30 -0.91 -21.74
C PRO A 266 1.76 -0.46 -21.90
N LYS A 267 2.20 -0.29 -23.14
CA LYS A 267 3.59 -0.13 -23.58
C LYS A 267 4.17 1.27 -23.33
N ASN A 268 3.80 1.96 -22.22
CA ASN A 268 4.17 3.36 -22.00
C ASN A 268 4.78 3.69 -20.63
N VAL A 269 5.76 2.88 -20.17
CA VAL A 269 6.64 3.31 -19.05
C VAL A 269 8.07 3.44 -19.62
N PRO A 270 8.70 4.64 -19.55
CA PRO A 270 9.99 4.90 -20.19
C PRO A 270 11.11 3.91 -19.83
N ILE A 271 11.17 3.42 -18.58
CA ILE A 271 12.21 2.49 -18.15
C ILE A 271 12.02 1.11 -18.77
N LYS A 272 10.79 0.57 -18.81
CA LYS A 272 10.51 -0.73 -19.44
C LYS A 272 10.71 -0.73 -20.95
N ARG A 273 10.40 0.39 -21.61
CA ARG A 273 10.59 0.50 -23.05
C ARG A 273 12.08 0.43 -23.41
N LEU A 274 12.98 1.00 -22.60
CA LEU A 274 14.42 0.87 -22.82
C LEU A 274 14.90 -0.57 -22.69
N GLU A 275 14.37 -1.31 -21.70
CA GLU A 275 14.68 -2.74 -21.53
C GLU A 275 14.08 -3.60 -22.65
N GLN A 276 12.86 -3.32 -23.07
CA GLN A 276 12.21 -3.97 -24.20
C GLN A 276 12.99 -3.73 -25.51
N ILE A 277 13.49 -2.50 -25.72
CA ILE A 277 14.34 -2.19 -26.87
C ILE A 277 15.63 -3.01 -26.82
N ILE A 278 16.27 -3.15 -25.64
CA ILE A 278 17.47 -3.98 -25.48
C ILE A 278 17.17 -5.44 -25.79
N GLN A 279 16.06 -5.99 -25.31
CA GLN A 279 15.64 -7.36 -25.58
C GLN A 279 15.39 -7.58 -27.07
N LEU A 280 14.66 -6.70 -27.75
CA LEU A 280 14.42 -6.76 -29.18
C LEU A 280 15.72 -6.68 -29.99
N ILE A 281 16.70 -5.91 -29.53
CA ILE A 281 18.04 -5.85 -30.13
C ILE A 281 18.81 -7.15 -29.90
N GLN A 282 18.65 -7.81 -28.73
CA GLN A 282 19.25 -9.14 -28.48
C GLN A 282 18.71 -10.20 -29.41
N GLU A 283 17.41 -10.18 -29.68
CA GLU A 283 16.74 -11.11 -30.58
C GLU A 283 17.07 -10.84 -32.05
N ASN A 284 17.18 -9.55 -32.43
CA ASN A 284 17.51 -9.13 -33.78
C ASN A 284 18.40 -7.88 -33.79
N LYS A 285 19.70 -8.08 -33.91
CA LYS A 285 20.70 -6.99 -33.96
C LYS A 285 20.50 -6.02 -35.16
N ASN A 286 19.81 -6.45 -36.22
CA ASN A 286 19.55 -5.65 -37.42
C ASN A 286 18.20 -4.90 -37.34
N ILE A 287 17.49 -4.96 -36.25
CA ILE A 287 16.16 -4.34 -36.07
C ILE A 287 16.22 -2.85 -36.38
N ARG A 288 15.25 -2.37 -37.16
CA ARG A 288 15.16 -0.95 -37.55
C ARG A 288 14.33 -0.15 -36.60
N ILE A 289 14.57 1.18 -36.53
CA ILE A 289 13.81 2.12 -35.68
C ILE A 289 12.28 2.00 -35.89
N ASN A 290 11.84 1.83 -37.13
CA ASN A 290 10.39 1.69 -37.43
C ASN A 290 9.82 0.36 -36.92
N GLN A 291 10.60 -0.72 -36.93
CA GLN A 291 10.21 -2.01 -36.35
C GLN A 291 10.16 -1.92 -34.82
N LEU A 292 11.18 -1.33 -34.22
CA LEU A 292 11.15 -1.03 -32.78
C LEU A 292 9.94 -0.15 -32.39
N ALA A 293 9.56 0.79 -33.26
CA ALA A 293 8.40 1.65 -33.03
C ALA A 293 7.08 0.85 -33.03
N LEU A 294 6.95 -0.10 -33.97
CA LEU A 294 5.81 -1.01 -34.04
C LEU A 294 5.77 -1.96 -32.82
N GLU A 295 6.89 -2.61 -32.50
CA GLU A 295 7.00 -3.55 -31.40
C GLU A 295 6.81 -2.89 -30.01
N CYS A 296 7.21 -1.62 -29.90
CA CYS A 296 7.03 -0.83 -28.66
C CYS A 296 5.76 0.02 -28.66
N ASP A 297 4.95 -0.01 -29.70
CA ASP A 297 3.69 0.75 -29.88
C ASP A 297 3.86 2.26 -29.58
N VAL A 298 4.89 2.85 -30.15
CA VAL A 298 5.22 4.28 -30.02
C VAL A 298 5.70 4.86 -31.35
N SER A 299 5.77 6.19 -31.44
CA SER A 299 6.27 6.83 -32.65
C SER A 299 7.77 6.56 -32.85
N ALA A 300 8.21 6.52 -34.12
CA ALA A 300 9.64 6.41 -34.47
C ALA A 300 10.48 7.55 -33.85
N LYS A 301 9.87 8.73 -33.61
CA LYS A 301 10.51 9.86 -32.92
C LYS A 301 10.80 9.51 -31.46
N THR A 302 9.89 8.82 -30.78
CA THR A 302 10.06 8.33 -29.40
C THR A 302 11.19 7.31 -29.32
N ILE A 303 11.20 6.32 -30.21
CA ILE A 303 12.28 5.32 -30.28
C ILE A 303 13.65 5.97 -30.54
N LYS A 304 13.74 6.95 -31.42
CA LYS A 304 15.00 7.67 -31.66
C LYS A 304 15.54 8.29 -30.37
N ARG A 305 14.70 8.98 -29.61
CA ARG A 305 15.06 9.56 -28.31
C ARG A 305 15.52 8.52 -27.31
N ASP A 306 14.83 7.39 -27.24
CA ASP A 306 15.16 6.29 -26.33
C ASP A 306 16.47 5.60 -26.73
N MET A 307 16.71 5.40 -28.01
CA MET A 307 17.99 4.90 -28.55
C MET A 307 19.16 5.86 -28.28
N ASP A 308 18.93 7.18 -28.37
CA ASP A 308 19.96 8.15 -28.03
C ASP A 308 20.26 8.13 -26.53
N LYS A 309 19.25 7.94 -25.68
CA LYS A 309 19.44 7.73 -24.24
C LYS A 309 20.27 6.49 -23.95
N LEU A 310 19.92 5.34 -24.53
CA LEU A 310 20.68 4.08 -24.40
C LEU A 310 22.13 4.19 -24.88
N LYS A 311 22.39 4.96 -25.94
CA LYS A 311 23.75 5.25 -26.40
C LYS A 311 24.53 6.09 -25.41
N ASN A 312 23.90 7.16 -24.88
CA ASN A 312 24.52 8.06 -23.90
C ASN A 312 24.82 7.36 -22.57
N GLU A 313 23.99 6.38 -22.21
CA GLU A 313 24.20 5.48 -21.06
C GLU A 313 25.25 4.38 -21.34
N GLY A 314 25.81 4.31 -22.56
CA GLY A 314 26.77 3.30 -22.94
C GLY A 314 26.22 1.88 -23.01
N ARG A 315 24.90 1.69 -23.07
CA ARG A 315 24.23 0.36 -23.07
C ARG A 315 24.08 -0.26 -24.45
N VAL A 316 24.01 0.57 -25.50
CA VAL A 316 23.95 0.12 -26.90
C VAL A 316 24.86 0.96 -27.78
N LYS A 317 25.41 0.35 -28.81
CA LYS A 317 26.27 1.00 -29.83
C LYS A 317 25.83 0.56 -31.23
N ARG A 318 25.92 1.47 -32.19
CA ARG A 318 25.69 1.13 -33.56
C ARG A 318 27.02 0.82 -34.24
N ILE A 319 27.12 -0.34 -34.88
CA ILE A 319 28.28 -0.78 -35.62
C ILE A 319 27.94 -0.70 -37.12
N GLY A 320 28.77 0.00 -37.89
CA GLY A 320 28.62 0.16 -39.34
C GLY A 320 27.77 1.33 -39.81
N SER A 321 27.34 1.33 -41.07
CA SER A 321 26.63 2.45 -41.69
C SER A 321 25.16 2.53 -41.30
N LEU A 322 24.50 3.68 -41.59
CA LEU A 322 23.06 3.85 -41.34
C LEU A 322 22.18 2.86 -42.14
N LYS A 323 22.64 2.38 -43.27
CA LYS A 323 21.88 1.47 -44.15
C LYS A 323 22.13 -0.03 -43.87
N SER A 324 23.35 -0.40 -43.49
CA SER A 324 23.78 -1.81 -43.34
C SER A 324 24.37 -2.14 -41.97
N GLY A 325 24.37 -1.19 -41.04
CA GLY A 325 24.88 -1.40 -39.68
C GLY A 325 23.89 -2.11 -38.76
N TYR A 326 24.40 -2.69 -37.68
CA TYR A 326 23.66 -3.39 -36.66
C TYR A 326 23.86 -2.75 -35.28
N TRP A 327 23.04 -3.16 -34.31
CA TRP A 327 23.13 -2.73 -32.93
C TRP A 327 23.93 -3.75 -32.10
N GLU A 328 24.82 -3.26 -31.29
CA GLU A 328 25.60 -4.04 -30.32
C GLU A 328 25.23 -3.58 -28.92
N ILE A 329 24.97 -4.55 -28.02
CA ILE A 329 24.72 -4.29 -26.60
C ILE A 329 26.06 -4.31 -25.90
N ILE A 330 26.31 -3.25 -25.13
CA ILE A 330 27.50 -3.10 -24.28
C ILE A 330 27.09 -3.50 -22.88
N LYS A 331 27.78 -4.47 -22.28
CA LYS A 331 27.53 -4.95 -20.91
C LYS A 331 28.03 -3.96 -19.88
#